data_1136613540fcf0c77508b40651d234fb
#
_entry.id   1136613540fcf0c77508b40651d234fb
#
_cell.length_a   1.000
_cell.length_b   1.000
_cell.length_c   1.000
_cell.angle_alpha   90.00
_cell.angle_beta   90.00
_cell.angle_gamma   90.00
#
_symmetry.space_group_name_H-M   'P 1'
#
loop_
_entity.id
_entity.type
_entity.pdbx_description
1 polymer ?
#
loop_
_entity_poly.entity_id
_entity_poly.type
_entity_poly.pdbx_seq_one_letter_code
_entity_poly.pdbx_strand_id
1 'polypeptide(L)'
;MGASLVGNEVAPQRRDLRLAIAGDLHDQWDQSDEDLLLALAPDGLLVVGDLSNGHARIPRSLARLSLPLACVLGNHDSGRDPSGEALRRQLALLGERHCGWGLRELRPPGLAVVGARPATAGGGYKLSDAMRSVYGPVELQDSVERICAAARGADPSLPLVLLAHCGPAGLGSEAGDPCGRDWKVPPCDWGDQDLALAIERIRRERALPLVVFGHMHHRLRRSGGERTTFVRDRRGTMYLNTACVPRHGVDHLGRALRHLSWVELTSSGEVRRVAHRWYGLDGSLLYEQLLWPQPRP
;
A
#
# COMPACT_ATOMS: atom_id res chain seq x y z
N MET A 1 -33.34 -33.59 -39.52
CA MET A 1 -33.23 -32.26 -38.94
C MET A 1 -32.67 -32.43 -37.52
N GLY A 2 -31.38 -32.28 -37.35
CA GLY A 2 -30.72 -32.38 -36.04
C GLY A 2 -30.46 -30.98 -35.47
N ALA A 3 -31.11 -30.65 -34.38
CA ALA A 3 -30.85 -29.43 -33.65
C ALA A 3 -29.60 -29.64 -32.79
N SER A 4 -28.53 -28.94 -33.14
CA SER A 4 -27.32 -28.86 -32.33
C SER A 4 -27.58 -27.95 -31.10
N LEU A 5 -27.57 -28.55 -29.92
CA LEU A 5 -27.61 -27.82 -28.66
C LEU A 5 -26.19 -27.22 -28.46
N VAL A 6 -26.08 -25.92 -28.73
CA VAL A 6 -24.91 -25.14 -28.33
C VAL A 6 -24.97 -24.95 -26.80
N GLY A 7 -24.18 -25.76 -26.10
CA GLY A 7 -23.99 -25.60 -24.67
C GLY A 7 -23.30 -24.23 -24.40
N ASN A 8 -23.98 -23.34 -23.71
CA ASN A 8 -23.37 -22.16 -23.11
C ASN A 8 -22.40 -22.63 -22.03
N GLU A 9 -21.12 -22.77 -22.34
CA GLU A 9 -20.07 -22.86 -21.33
C GLU A 9 -20.06 -21.53 -20.58
N VAL A 10 -20.61 -21.52 -19.38
CA VAL A 10 -20.44 -20.42 -18.42
C VAL A 10 -18.95 -20.38 -18.07
N ALA A 11 -18.26 -19.37 -18.56
CA ALA A 11 -16.85 -19.16 -18.20
C ALA A 11 -16.73 -19.19 -16.66
N PRO A 12 -15.71 -19.88 -16.11
CA PRO A 12 -15.56 -19.99 -14.67
C PRO A 12 -15.48 -18.58 -14.07
N GLN A 13 -16.38 -18.29 -13.14
CA GLN A 13 -16.36 -17.02 -12.39
C GLN A 13 -14.96 -16.91 -11.73
N ARG A 14 -14.15 -15.96 -12.19
CA ARG A 14 -12.86 -15.68 -11.56
C ARG A 14 -13.14 -15.26 -10.11
N ARG A 15 -12.52 -15.98 -9.17
CA ARG A 15 -12.61 -15.61 -7.74
C ARG A 15 -12.04 -14.21 -7.52
N ASP A 16 -12.55 -13.53 -6.50
CA ASP A 16 -12.02 -12.24 -6.08
C ASP A 16 -10.53 -12.35 -5.69
N LEU A 17 -9.76 -11.32 -6.05
CA LEU A 17 -8.35 -11.19 -5.68
C LEU A 17 -8.25 -10.82 -4.21
N ARG A 18 -7.44 -11.53 -3.45
CA ARG A 18 -7.19 -11.31 -2.03
C ARG A 18 -5.80 -10.72 -1.84
N LEU A 19 -5.73 -9.48 -1.38
CA LEU A 19 -4.49 -8.78 -1.14
C LEU A 19 -4.25 -8.65 0.35
N ALA A 20 -3.09 -9.13 0.81
CA ALA A 20 -2.54 -8.77 2.10
C ALA A 20 -1.73 -7.48 1.95
N ILE A 21 -1.82 -6.59 2.93
CA ILE A 21 -1.10 -5.32 2.90
C ILE A 21 -0.40 -5.14 4.23
N ALA A 22 0.92 -4.95 4.19
CA ALA A 22 1.74 -4.66 5.35
C ALA A 22 2.22 -3.20 5.28
N GLY A 23 1.85 -2.42 6.27
CA GLY A 23 2.22 -1.01 6.38
C GLY A 23 3.28 -0.78 7.46
N ASP A 24 4.17 0.16 7.21
CA ASP A 24 5.13 0.73 8.16
C ASP A 24 5.77 -0.34 9.07
N LEU A 25 6.63 -1.18 8.47
CA LEU A 25 7.15 -2.38 9.14
C LEU A 25 8.04 -2.04 10.34
N HIS A 26 8.82 -0.96 10.27
CA HIS A 26 9.70 -0.49 11.35
C HIS A 26 10.44 -1.63 12.06
N ASP A 27 11.14 -2.47 11.28
CA ASP A 27 11.85 -3.68 11.71
C ASP A 27 10.97 -4.82 12.27
N GLN A 28 9.65 -4.66 12.30
CA GLN A 28 8.69 -5.69 12.71
C GLN A 28 8.31 -6.59 11.54
N TRP A 29 9.23 -7.44 11.15
CA TRP A 29 9.07 -8.48 10.14
C TRP A 29 10.03 -9.62 10.44
N ASP A 30 9.50 -10.82 10.59
CA ASP A 30 10.26 -12.02 10.92
C ASP A 30 9.72 -13.26 10.16
N GLN A 31 10.25 -14.43 10.46
CA GLN A 31 9.84 -15.70 9.84
C GLN A 31 8.35 -15.99 10.08
N SER A 32 7.80 -15.59 11.24
CA SER A 32 6.38 -15.82 11.54
C SER A 32 5.44 -15.00 10.62
N ASP A 33 5.88 -13.83 10.11
CA ASP A 33 5.12 -13.10 9.11
C ASP A 33 5.10 -13.85 7.77
N GLU A 34 6.22 -14.46 7.39
CA GLU A 34 6.33 -15.24 6.15
C GLU A 34 5.47 -16.51 6.24
N ASP A 35 5.53 -17.22 7.36
CA ASP A 35 4.74 -18.43 7.63
C ASP A 35 3.24 -18.11 7.65
N LEU A 36 2.86 -16.98 8.25
CA LEU A 36 1.48 -16.50 8.26
C LEU A 36 0.98 -16.22 6.84
N LEU A 37 1.77 -15.55 6.00
CA LEU A 37 1.39 -15.30 4.61
C LEU A 37 1.23 -16.60 3.82
N LEU A 38 2.05 -17.60 4.07
CA LEU A 38 1.89 -18.93 3.46
C LEU A 38 0.58 -19.59 3.90
N ALA A 39 0.24 -19.50 5.19
CA ALA A 39 -1.01 -20.07 5.72
C ALA A 39 -2.26 -19.35 5.19
N LEU A 40 -2.23 -18.01 5.10
CA LEU A 40 -3.34 -17.20 4.59
C LEU A 40 -3.50 -17.30 3.07
N ALA A 41 -2.43 -17.61 2.37
CA ALA A 41 -2.35 -17.75 0.91
C ALA A 41 -3.07 -16.59 0.15
N PRO A 42 -2.71 -15.31 0.39
CA PRO A 42 -3.23 -14.21 -0.40
C PRO A 42 -2.74 -14.33 -1.84
N ASP A 43 -3.44 -13.66 -2.78
CA ASP A 43 -3.04 -13.64 -4.18
C ASP A 43 -1.88 -12.65 -4.44
N GLY A 44 -1.65 -11.71 -3.52
CA GLY A 44 -0.54 -10.76 -3.57
C GLY A 44 -0.31 -10.06 -2.24
N LEU A 45 0.90 -9.53 -2.07
CA LEU A 45 1.32 -8.71 -0.95
C LEU A 45 1.68 -7.31 -1.43
N LEU A 46 1.12 -6.27 -0.79
CA LEU A 46 1.51 -4.89 -0.99
C LEU A 46 2.25 -4.40 0.27
N VAL A 47 3.35 -3.68 0.09
CA VAL A 47 4.15 -3.14 1.20
C VAL A 47 4.37 -1.65 0.99
N VAL A 48 3.90 -0.82 1.92
CA VAL A 48 3.86 0.63 1.76
C VAL A 48 5.13 1.36 2.24
N GLY A 49 6.20 0.64 2.59
CA GLY A 49 7.48 1.22 3.00
C GLY A 49 7.68 1.28 4.50
N ASP A 50 8.67 2.09 4.91
CA ASP A 50 9.22 2.13 6.25
C ASP A 50 9.56 0.72 6.75
N LEU A 51 10.30 -0.01 5.90
CA LEU A 51 10.73 -1.38 6.18
C LEU A 51 11.60 -1.41 7.42
N SER A 52 12.55 -0.44 7.48
CA SER A 52 13.52 -0.32 8.58
C SER A 52 14.14 1.09 8.57
N ASN A 53 15.21 1.30 9.32
CA ASN A 53 16.04 2.53 9.27
C ASN A 53 17.21 2.38 8.28
N GLY A 54 16.95 1.98 7.04
CA GLY A 54 17.96 1.80 5.99
C GLY A 54 18.68 0.45 6.02
N HIS A 55 18.21 -0.50 6.84
CA HIS A 55 18.81 -1.84 6.93
C HIS A 55 18.34 -2.78 5.81
N ALA A 56 19.20 -3.72 5.43
CA ALA A 56 18.93 -4.63 4.32
C ALA A 56 18.21 -5.94 4.73
N ARG A 57 17.91 -6.15 6.01
CA ARG A 57 17.33 -7.40 6.51
C ARG A 57 15.96 -7.68 5.90
N ILE A 58 15.04 -6.76 6.04
CA ILE A 58 13.68 -6.91 5.53
C ILE A 58 13.64 -6.91 3.99
N PRO A 59 14.32 -6.02 3.26
CA PRO A 59 14.42 -6.13 1.81
C PRO A 59 14.89 -7.50 1.32
N ARG A 60 15.88 -8.13 1.98
CA ARG A 60 16.32 -9.50 1.64
C ARG A 60 15.24 -10.55 1.89
N SER A 61 14.49 -10.45 2.98
CA SER A 61 13.38 -11.33 3.29
C SER A 61 12.30 -11.20 2.23
N LEU A 62 11.81 -9.99 1.95
CA LEU A 62 10.80 -9.72 0.92
C LEU A 62 11.25 -10.19 -0.48
N ALA A 63 12.54 -10.07 -0.81
CA ALA A 63 13.09 -10.53 -2.07
C ALA A 63 13.05 -12.06 -2.26
N ARG A 64 12.96 -12.83 -1.18
CA ARG A 64 12.92 -14.30 -1.19
C ARG A 64 11.50 -14.86 -1.23
N LEU A 65 10.48 -14.03 -0.94
CA LEU A 65 9.11 -14.49 -0.97
C LEU A 65 8.72 -14.97 -2.37
N SER A 66 8.11 -16.13 -2.44
CA SER A 66 7.53 -16.66 -3.68
C SER A 66 6.17 -16.02 -4.02
N LEU A 67 5.59 -15.28 -3.07
CA LEU A 67 4.33 -14.57 -3.24
C LEU A 67 4.49 -13.39 -4.19
N PRO A 68 3.54 -13.15 -5.14
CA PRO A 68 3.50 -11.93 -5.93
C PRO A 68 3.48 -10.69 -5.03
N LEU A 69 4.46 -9.77 -5.21
CA LEU A 69 4.69 -8.66 -4.30
C LEU A 69 4.98 -7.37 -5.05
N ALA A 70 4.40 -6.27 -4.57
CA ALA A 70 4.77 -4.91 -4.92
C ALA A 70 5.09 -4.10 -3.65
N CYS A 71 6.15 -3.31 -3.69
CA CYS A 71 6.64 -2.53 -2.57
C CYS A 71 7.04 -1.12 -3.02
N VAL A 72 6.81 -0.14 -2.16
CA VAL A 72 7.46 1.17 -2.22
C VAL A 72 8.34 1.34 -0.99
N LEU A 73 9.41 2.13 -1.07
CA LEU A 73 10.22 2.49 0.10
C LEU A 73 9.64 3.72 0.78
N GLY A 74 9.71 3.77 2.11
CA GLY A 74 9.30 4.88 2.94
C GLY A 74 10.46 5.80 3.34
N ASN A 75 10.17 6.86 4.08
CA ASN A 75 11.18 7.86 4.44
C ASN A 75 12.24 7.31 5.40
N HIS A 76 11.89 6.38 6.30
CA HIS A 76 12.87 5.73 7.18
C HIS A 76 13.84 4.83 6.43
N ASP A 77 13.47 4.32 5.27
CA ASP A 77 14.31 3.46 4.45
C ASP A 77 15.54 4.18 3.87
N SER A 78 15.50 5.52 3.80
CA SER A 78 16.68 6.33 3.47
C SER A 78 17.79 6.22 4.53
N GLY A 79 17.44 5.82 5.76
CA GLY A 79 18.35 5.90 6.89
C GLY A 79 18.75 7.35 7.21
N ARG A 80 19.90 7.51 7.84
CA ARG A 80 20.47 8.84 8.15
C ARG A 80 21.55 9.28 7.15
N ASP A 81 21.88 8.42 6.20
CA ASP A 81 22.94 8.66 5.23
C ASP A 81 22.41 9.44 4.02
N PRO A 82 22.88 10.67 3.79
CA PRO A 82 22.44 11.49 2.65
C PRO A 82 23.00 10.99 1.31
N SER A 83 23.99 10.10 1.30
CA SER A 83 24.59 9.57 0.06
C SER A 83 23.62 8.75 -0.77
N GLY A 84 22.56 8.22 -0.15
CA GLY A 84 21.58 7.32 -0.78
C GLY A 84 22.04 5.86 -0.91
N GLU A 85 23.17 5.48 -0.32
CA GLU A 85 23.69 4.12 -0.38
C GLU A 85 22.70 3.10 0.24
N ALA A 86 22.04 3.49 1.34
CA ALA A 86 21.02 2.67 1.97
C ALA A 86 19.84 2.41 1.01
N LEU A 87 19.38 3.42 0.27
CA LEU A 87 18.33 3.28 -0.73
C LEU A 87 18.79 2.40 -1.90
N ARG A 88 19.99 2.67 -2.48
CA ARG A 88 20.51 1.85 -3.60
C ARG A 88 20.59 0.38 -3.25
N ARG A 89 21.07 0.07 -2.04
CA ARG A 89 21.16 -1.31 -1.56
C ARG A 89 19.80 -1.99 -1.45
N GLN A 90 18.80 -1.31 -0.93
CA GLN A 90 17.44 -1.85 -0.80
C GLN A 90 16.78 -2.00 -2.17
N LEU A 91 16.93 -1.01 -3.06
CA LEU A 91 16.44 -1.09 -4.43
C LEU A 91 17.05 -2.27 -5.19
N ALA A 92 18.37 -2.49 -5.06
CA ALA A 92 19.05 -3.63 -5.69
C ALA A 92 18.54 -4.98 -5.15
N LEU A 93 18.23 -5.08 -3.85
CA LEU A 93 17.68 -6.30 -3.25
C LEU A 93 16.23 -6.56 -3.67
N LEU A 94 15.39 -5.54 -3.67
CA LEU A 94 13.98 -5.67 -4.02
C LEU A 94 13.78 -5.88 -5.53
N GLY A 95 14.66 -5.32 -6.35
CA GLY A 95 14.58 -5.43 -7.81
C GLY A 95 13.21 -4.98 -8.31
N GLU A 96 12.60 -5.78 -9.19
CA GLU A 96 11.28 -5.49 -9.76
C GLU A 96 10.13 -5.44 -8.74
N ARG A 97 10.32 -5.89 -7.51
CA ARG A 97 9.31 -5.80 -6.46
C ARG A 97 9.10 -4.37 -5.98
N HIS A 98 10.14 -3.53 -6.11
CA HIS A 98 10.02 -2.11 -5.85
C HIS A 98 9.41 -1.40 -7.06
N CYS A 99 8.27 -0.73 -6.86
CA CYS A 99 7.55 -0.05 -7.93
C CYS A 99 7.49 1.48 -7.78
N GLY A 100 8.24 2.08 -6.86
CA GLY A 100 8.25 3.55 -6.69
C GLY A 100 8.54 4.29 -7.99
N TRP A 101 7.66 5.22 -8.38
CA TRP A 101 7.61 5.90 -9.69
C TRP A 101 7.57 4.93 -10.88
N GLY A 102 7.01 3.74 -10.70
CA GLY A 102 6.98 2.71 -11.72
C GLY A 102 5.75 1.82 -11.62
N LEU A 103 5.73 0.83 -12.49
CA LEU A 103 4.65 -0.15 -12.62
C LEU A 103 5.16 -1.54 -12.21
N ARG A 104 4.34 -2.24 -11.45
CA ARG A 104 4.48 -3.69 -11.22
C ARG A 104 3.17 -4.40 -11.57
N GLU A 105 3.18 -5.23 -12.58
CA GLU A 105 2.08 -6.13 -12.87
C GLU A 105 2.30 -7.46 -12.15
N LEU A 106 1.37 -7.83 -11.28
CA LEU A 106 1.37 -9.11 -10.60
C LEU A 106 0.61 -10.12 -11.46
N ARG A 107 1.31 -11.08 -12.07
CA ARG A 107 0.74 -12.10 -12.95
C ARG A 107 1.28 -13.50 -12.62
N PRO A 108 0.47 -14.44 -12.04
CA PRO A 108 -0.84 -14.16 -11.48
C PRO A 108 -0.73 -13.18 -10.33
N PRO A 109 -1.79 -12.56 -9.83
CA PRO A 109 -3.20 -12.84 -10.04
C PRO A 109 -3.87 -12.01 -11.15
N GLY A 110 -3.20 -11.03 -11.73
CA GLY A 110 -3.75 -10.10 -12.71
C GLY A 110 -4.14 -8.77 -12.06
N LEU A 111 -3.13 -8.03 -11.55
CA LEU A 111 -3.27 -6.73 -10.90
C LEU A 111 -2.14 -5.81 -11.37
N ALA A 112 -2.48 -4.59 -11.77
CA ALA A 112 -1.52 -3.53 -12.02
C ALA A 112 -1.34 -2.68 -10.74
N VAL A 113 -0.11 -2.58 -10.26
CA VAL A 113 0.26 -1.75 -9.10
C VAL A 113 1.21 -0.66 -9.57
N VAL A 114 0.78 0.58 -9.44
CA VAL A 114 1.61 1.76 -9.74
C VAL A 114 2.09 2.38 -8.45
N GLY A 115 3.39 2.49 -8.32
CA GLY A 115 4.02 3.10 -7.15
C GLY A 115 4.11 4.62 -7.29
N ALA A 116 3.77 5.32 -6.21
CA ALA A 116 3.97 6.75 -6.07
C ALA A 116 5.44 7.09 -5.75
N ARG A 117 5.71 8.35 -5.39
CA ARG A 117 7.04 8.81 -4.99
C ARG A 117 7.59 7.99 -3.82
N PRO A 118 8.73 7.31 -3.99
CA PRO A 118 9.34 6.57 -2.90
C PRO A 118 9.99 7.49 -1.87
N ALA A 119 10.21 6.98 -0.67
CA ALA A 119 10.94 7.62 0.44
C ALA A 119 10.44 9.05 0.77
N THR A 120 9.16 9.32 0.57
CA THR A 120 8.53 10.59 0.91
C THR A 120 8.22 10.65 2.41
N ALA A 121 8.37 11.82 3.00
CA ALA A 121 7.96 12.11 4.38
C ALA A 121 6.66 12.94 4.45
N GLY A 122 5.97 13.12 3.33
CA GLY A 122 4.78 13.97 3.26
C GLY A 122 5.07 15.47 3.48
N GLY A 123 4.00 16.22 3.74
CA GLY A 123 4.11 17.64 4.10
C GLY A 123 4.52 18.58 2.96
N GLY A 124 4.11 18.25 1.76
CA GLY A 124 4.44 18.97 0.53
C GLY A 124 5.41 18.20 -0.35
N TYR A 125 5.89 18.88 -1.41
CA TYR A 125 6.83 18.25 -2.34
C TYR A 125 8.28 18.59 -1.96
N LYS A 126 9.02 17.59 -1.52
CA LYS A 126 10.44 17.68 -1.22
C LYS A 126 11.13 16.34 -1.43
N LEU A 127 12.30 16.35 -2.04
CA LEU A 127 13.20 15.21 -2.09
C LEU A 127 14.26 15.33 -0.99
N SER A 128 14.53 14.25 -0.26
CA SER A 128 15.70 14.17 0.61
C SER A 128 16.98 14.15 -0.20
N ASP A 129 18.12 14.45 0.42
CA ASP A 129 19.42 14.39 -0.25
C ASP A 129 19.74 12.96 -0.73
N ALA A 130 19.36 11.95 0.05
CA ALA A 130 19.46 10.55 -0.36
C ALA A 130 18.68 10.26 -1.64
N MET A 131 17.44 10.77 -1.74
CA MET A 131 16.61 10.65 -2.94
C MET A 131 17.22 11.36 -4.15
N ARG A 132 17.74 12.59 -3.96
CA ARG A 132 18.44 13.33 -5.03
C ARG A 132 19.68 12.59 -5.51
N SER A 133 20.41 11.96 -4.58
CA SER A 133 21.60 11.17 -4.93
C SER A 133 21.27 9.93 -5.78
N VAL A 134 20.10 9.30 -5.52
CA VAL A 134 19.68 8.07 -6.23
C VAL A 134 19.00 8.37 -7.55
N TYR A 135 18.07 9.33 -7.59
CA TYR A 135 17.18 9.58 -8.72
C TYR A 135 17.47 10.88 -9.49
N GLY A 136 18.44 11.67 -9.02
CA GLY A 136 18.69 13.02 -9.54
C GLY A 136 17.64 14.03 -9.05
N PRO A 137 17.71 15.26 -9.56
CA PRO A 137 16.67 16.25 -9.31
C PRO A 137 15.39 15.80 -10.04
N VAL A 138 14.29 15.76 -9.30
CA VAL A 138 12.95 15.45 -9.81
C VAL A 138 12.03 16.52 -9.24
N GLU A 139 11.43 17.31 -10.11
CA GLU A 139 10.48 18.33 -9.71
C GLU A 139 9.07 17.74 -9.53
N LEU A 140 8.17 18.52 -8.92
CA LEU A 140 6.79 18.07 -8.63
C LEU A 140 6.10 17.55 -9.90
N GLN A 141 6.21 18.28 -11.01
CA GLN A 141 5.56 17.87 -12.26
C GLN A 141 6.18 16.62 -12.88
N ASP A 142 7.51 16.44 -12.73
CA ASP A 142 8.20 15.22 -13.17
C ASP A 142 7.74 14.01 -12.36
N SER A 143 7.56 14.17 -11.04
CA SER A 143 7.00 13.12 -10.18
C SER A 143 5.60 12.72 -10.61
N VAL A 144 4.72 13.71 -10.83
CA VAL A 144 3.36 13.49 -11.34
C VAL A 144 3.40 12.73 -12.68
N GLU A 145 4.26 13.16 -13.60
CA GLU A 145 4.34 12.53 -14.92
C GLU A 145 4.87 11.09 -14.85
N ARG A 146 5.84 10.80 -13.99
CA ARG A 146 6.33 9.42 -13.76
C ARG A 146 5.21 8.51 -13.27
N ILE A 147 4.39 8.94 -12.31
CA ILE A 147 3.25 8.17 -11.81
C ILE A 147 2.21 7.97 -12.91
N CYS A 148 1.87 9.02 -13.65
CA CYS A 148 0.90 8.94 -14.75
C CYS A 148 1.40 8.06 -15.90
N ALA A 149 2.68 8.17 -16.26
CA ALA A 149 3.29 7.33 -17.31
C ALA A 149 3.26 5.84 -16.91
N ALA A 150 3.57 5.53 -15.65
CA ALA A 150 3.44 4.17 -15.13
C ALA A 150 2.00 3.65 -15.22
N ALA A 151 1.01 4.50 -14.91
CA ALA A 151 -0.41 4.13 -15.01
C ALA A 151 -0.87 3.91 -16.46
N ARG A 152 -0.38 4.73 -17.42
CA ARG A 152 -0.65 4.53 -18.85
C ARG A 152 0.02 3.28 -19.42
N GLY A 153 1.19 2.92 -18.88
CA GLY A 153 1.92 1.70 -19.28
C GLY A 153 1.29 0.39 -18.78
N ALA A 154 0.36 0.47 -17.84
CA ALA A 154 -0.30 -0.72 -17.31
C ALA A 154 -1.32 -1.28 -18.30
N ASP A 155 -1.38 -2.63 -18.40
CA ASP A 155 -2.38 -3.32 -19.17
C ASP A 155 -3.79 -2.82 -18.82
N PRO A 156 -4.55 -2.30 -19.80
CA PRO A 156 -5.88 -1.73 -19.55
C PRO A 156 -6.91 -2.75 -19.08
N SER A 157 -6.66 -4.04 -19.30
CA SER A 157 -7.54 -5.14 -18.84
C SER A 157 -7.37 -5.45 -17.35
N LEU A 158 -6.32 -4.94 -16.70
CA LEU A 158 -6.05 -5.19 -15.29
C LEU A 158 -6.64 -4.08 -14.41
N PRO A 159 -7.20 -4.41 -13.24
CA PRO A 159 -7.50 -3.41 -12.23
C PRO A 159 -6.23 -2.69 -11.80
N LEU A 160 -6.34 -1.37 -11.59
CA LEU A 160 -5.23 -0.51 -11.19
C LEU A 160 -5.33 -0.16 -9.70
N VAL A 161 -4.24 -0.37 -8.98
CA VAL A 161 -4.07 0.09 -7.60
C VAL A 161 -2.87 1.03 -7.53
N LEU A 162 -3.02 2.18 -6.85
CA LEU A 162 -1.88 3.02 -6.47
C LEU A 162 -1.34 2.59 -5.12
N LEU A 163 -0.02 2.42 -5.05
CA LEU A 163 0.72 2.08 -3.84
C LEU A 163 1.65 3.24 -3.49
N ALA A 164 1.49 3.80 -2.30
CA ALA A 164 2.27 4.95 -1.85
C ALA A 164 2.82 4.72 -0.45
N HIS A 165 3.89 5.44 -0.07
CA HIS A 165 4.27 5.50 1.33
C HIS A 165 3.42 6.52 2.06
N CYS A 166 3.40 7.78 1.66
CA CYS A 166 2.50 8.78 2.20
C CYS A 166 1.25 8.91 1.32
N GLY A 167 0.08 9.10 1.94
CA GLY A 167 -1.19 9.29 1.22
C GLY A 167 -1.25 10.62 0.48
N PRO A 168 -2.22 10.80 -0.42
CA PRO A 168 -2.36 12.03 -1.19
C PRO A 168 -2.83 13.20 -0.33
N ALA A 169 -2.44 14.41 -0.69
CA ALA A 169 -3.04 15.63 -0.16
C ALA A 169 -4.53 15.70 -0.52
N GLY A 170 -5.32 16.37 0.32
CA GLY A 170 -6.76 16.56 0.12
C GLY A 170 -7.65 15.56 0.86
N LEU A 171 -7.08 14.71 1.73
CA LEU A 171 -7.84 13.78 2.58
C LEU A 171 -8.19 14.35 3.96
N GLY A 172 -8.04 15.65 4.16
CA GLY A 172 -8.35 16.36 5.39
C GLY A 172 -7.12 16.93 6.08
N SER A 173 -7.34 17.89 6.99
CA SER A 173 -6.28 18.65 7.67
C SER A 173 -6.30 18.54 9.19
N GLU A 174 -7.32 17.88 9.76
CA GLU A 174 -7.37 17.62 11.18
C GLU A 174 -6.42 16.50 11.58
N ALA A 175 -5.97 16.48 12.83
CA ALA A 175 -5.01 15.48 13.32
C ALA A 175 -5.47 14.03 13.09
N GLY A 176 -6.77 13.77 13.21
CA GLY A 176 -7.38 12.47 13.01
C GLY A 176 -7.72 12.10 11.57
N ASP A 177 -7.48 12.99 10.60
CA ASP A 177 -7.72 12.70 9.19
C ASP A 177 -6.65 11.75 8.60
N PRO A 178 -6.93 11.04 7.49
CA PRO A 178 -6.03 10.02 6.93
C PRO A 178 -4.59 10.47 6.72
N CYS A 179 -4.40 11.73 6.31
CA CYS A 179 -3.08 12.35 6.12
C CYS A 179 -2.83 13.55 7.05
N GLY A 180 -3.64 13.73 8.10
CA GLY A 180 -3.52 14.85 9.01
C GLY A 180 -2.28 14.78 9.91
N ARG A 181 -1.55 15.87 10.05
CA ARG A 181 -0.38 15.97 10.94
C ARG A 181 -0.82 16.13 12.39
N ASP A 182 -0.42 15.21 13.26
CA ASP A 182 -0.82 15.16 14.67
C ASP A 182 0.29 15.47 15.68
N TRP A 183 1.55 15.64 15.25
CA TRP A 183 2.69 15.90 16.15
C TRP A 183 3.01 17.39 16.37
N LYS A 184 2.36 18.30 15.64
CA LYS A 184 2.54 19.74 15.73
C LYS A 184 1.19 20.46 15.63
N VAL A 185 1.03 21.54 16.39
CA VAL A 185 -0.15 22.42 16.38
C VAL A 185 0.16 23.70 15.59
N PRO A 186 -0.75 24.19 14.76
CA PRO A 186 -2.00 23.56 14.37
C PRO A 186 -1.78 22.30 13.51
N PRO A 187 -2.74 21.37 13.48
CA PRO A 187 -2.71 20.28 12.52
C PRO A 187 -2.80 20.83 11.10
N CYS A 188 -2.39 20.04 10.13
CA CYS A 188 -2.55 20.39 8.72
C CYS A 188 -2.53 19.12 7.87
N ASP A 189 -3.00 19.22 6.64
CA ASP A 189 -2.83 18.18 5.65
C ASP A 189 -1.33 17.94 5.39
N TRP A 190 -0.90 16.70 5.54
CA TRP A 190 0.49 16.27 5.38
C TRP A 190 0.68 15.33 4.19
N GLY A 191 -0.37 15.19 3.37
CA GLY A 191 -0.36 14.33 2.19
C GLY A 191 0.57 14.82 1.08
N ASP A 192 0.88 13.90 0.16
CA ASP A 192 1.71 14.15 -1.00
C ASP A 192 0.94 14.85 -2.13
N GLN A 193 1.44 16.01 -2.54
CA GLN A 193 0.82 16.83 -3.59
C GLN A 193 0.94 16.20 -4.98
N ASP A 194 2.08 15.61 -5.29
CA ASP A 194 2.32 14.94 -6.57
C ASP A 194 1.39 13.71 -6.74
N LEU A 195 1.16 12.96 -5.67
CA LEU A 195 0.21 11.84 -5.69
C LEU A 195 -1.22 12.34 -5.92
N ALA A 196 -1.64 13.41 -5.23
CA ALA A 196 -2.98 13.98 -5.43
C ALA A 196 -3.21 14.43 -6.89
N LEU A 197 -2.23 15.14 -7.46
CA LEU A 197 -2.29 15.57 -8.86
C LEU A 197 -2.28 14.40 -9.85
N ALA A 198 -1.48 13.36 -9.58
CA ALA A 198 -1.44 12.15 -10.41
C ALA A 198 -2.79 11.40 -10.36
N ILE A 199 -3.41 11.25 -9.18
CA ILE A 199 -4.73 10.65 -9.03
C ILE A 199 -5.76 11.38 -9.90
N GLU A 200 -5.79 12.71 -9.87
CA GLU A 200 -6.74 13.49 -10.68
C GLU A 200 -6.52 13.31 -12.18
N ARG A 201 -5.28 13.15 -12.65
CA ARG A 201 -4.98 12.87 -14.06
C ARG A 201 -5.36 11.44 -14.45
N ILE A 202 -4.95 10.44 -13.66
CA ILE A 202 -5.20 9.02 -13.94
C ILE A 202 -6.71 8.75 -14.04
N ARG A 203 -7.52 9.33 -13.16
CA ARG A 203 -8.97 9.14 -13.15
C ARG A 203 -9.70 9.69 -14.38
N ARG A 204 -9.07 10.53 -15.17
CA ARG A 204 -9.62 11.01 -16.44
C ARG A 204 -9.43 9.98 -17.56
N GLU A 205 -8.48 9.09 -17.40
CA GLU A 205 -8.05 8.12 -18.41
C GLU A 205 -8.53 6.69 -18.10
N ARG A 206 -8.61 6.33 -16.81
CA ARG A 206 -9.05 4.99 -16.38
C ARG A 206 -9.59 4.97 -14.95
N ALA A 207 -10.33 3.89 -14.63
CA ALA A 207 -10.82 3.65 -13.29
C ALA A 207 -9.65 3.47 -12.30
N LEU A 208 -9.77 4.10 -11.13
CA LEU A 208 -8.86 3.97 -10.00
C LEU A 208 -9.66 3.59 -8.75
N PRO A 209 -9.84 2.29 -8.50
CA PRO A 209 -10.68 1.83 -7.38
C PRO A 209 -10.03 2.02 -6.01
N LEU A 210 -8.69 1.94 -5.92
CA LEU A 210 -7.99 1.86 -4.65
C LEU A 210 -6.64 2.58 -4.66
N VAL A 211 -6.39 3.34 -3.60
CA VAL A 211 -5.10 3.94 -3.24
C VAL A 211 -4.72 3.43 -1.86
N VAL A 212 -3.57 2.78 -1.74
CA VAL A 212 -3.05 2.20 -0.50
C VAL A 212 -1.82 2.97 -0.07
N PHE A 213 -1.74 3.34 1.20
CA PHE A 213 -0.62 4.11 1.74
C PHE A 213 -0.41 3.83 3.23
N GLY A 214 0.65 4.41 3.81
CA GLY A 214 1.05 4.31 5.20
C GLY A 214 1.47 5.66 5.79
N HIS A 215 2.64 5.70 6.43
CA HIS A 215 3.32 6.87 6.99
C HIS A 215 2.61 7.52 8.21
N MET A 216 1.33 7.80 8.09
CA MET A 216 0.54 8.39 9.16
C MET A 216 -0.02 7.29 10.06
N HIS A 217 0.70 6.97 11.14
CA HIS A 217 0.35 5.86 12.04
C HIS A 217 -1.09 5.95 12.52
N HIS A 218 -1.75 4.80 12.71
CA HIS A 218 -3.15 4.74 13.14
C HIS A 218 -3.35 5.40 14.50
N ARG A 219 -2.46 5.15 15.46
CA ARG A 219 -2.51 5.77 16.78
C ARG A 219 -1.95 7.19 16.73
N LEU A 220 -2.75 8.15 17.17
CA LEU A 220 -2.34 9.55 17.23
C LEU A 220 -1.34 9.78 18.37
N ARG A 221 -0.25 10.49 18.06
CA ARG A 221 0.87 10.73 19.02
C ARG A 221 0.47 11.62 20.18
N ARG A 222 -0.33 12.67 19.94
CA ARG A 222 -0.68 13.67 20.97
C ARG A 222 -1.95 13.37 21.72
N SER A 223 -3.01 12.94 21.05
CA SER A 223 -4.31 12.71 21.68
C SER A 223 -4.50 11.28 22.20
N GLY A 224 -3.67 10.35 21.76
CA GLY A 224 -3.82 8.92 22.06
C GLY A 224 -5.04 8.26 21.41
N GLY A 225 -5.80 9.02 20.60
CA GLY A 225 -6.91 8.50 19.80
C GLY A 225 -6.44 7.77 18.54
N GLU A 226 -7.41 7.38 17.73
CA GLU A 226 -7.17 6.69 16.47
C GLU A 226 -7.45 7.59 15.28
N ARG A 227 -6.69 7.38 14.22
CA ARG A 227 -6.82 8.05 12.92
C ARG A 227 -7.91 7.40 12.09
N THR A 228 -8.60 8.19 11.27
CA THR A 228 -9.42 7.68 10.18
C THR A 228 -8.50 7.01 9.16
N THR A 229 -8.62 5.68 9.01
CA THR A 229 -7.74 4.89 8.17
C THR A 229 -8.33 4.58 6.79
N PHE A 230 -9.61 4.86 6.60
CA PHE A 230 -10.32 4.56 5.37
C PHE A 230 -11.30 5.67 5.02
N VAL A 231 -11.26 6.09 3.75
CA VAL A 231 -12.26 6.99 3.17
C VAL A 231 -12.59 6.55 1.75
N ARG A 232 -13.82 6.80 1.31
CA ARG A 232 -14.25 6.64 -0.07
C ARG A 232 -14.72 7.99 -0.58
N ASP A 233 -14.14 8.44 -1.67
CA ASP A 233 -14.53 9.73 -2.25
C ASP A 233 -15.80 9.64 -3.11
N ARG A 234 -16.28 10.79 -3.55
CA ARG A 234 -17.51 10.90 -4.38
C ARG A 234 -17.39 10.23 -5.76
N ARG A 235 -16.16 10.00 -6.23
CA ARG A 235 -15.88 9.30 -7.50
C ARG A 235 -15.75 7.80 -7.33
N GLY A 236 -15.84 7.31 -6.08
CA GLY A 236 -15.78 5.90 -5.75
C GLY A 236 -14.39 5.36 -5.50
N THR A 237 -13.33 6.17 -5.59
CA THR A 237 -11.98 5.75 -5.19
C THR A 237 -11.91 5.57 -3.68
N MET A 238 -11.35 4.46 -3.25
CA MET A 238 -11.10 4.13 -1.86
C MET A 238 -9.65 4.43 -1.49
N TYR A 239 -9.46 5.04 -0.32
CA TYR A 239 -8.17 5.41 0.23
C TYR A 239 -7.97 4.65 1.53
N LEU A 240 -6.94 3.83 1.59
CA LEU A 240 -6.65 2.95 2.72
C LEU A 240 -5.28 3.26 3.30
N ASN A 241 -5.26 3.78 4.53
CA ASN A 241 -4.05 3.91 5.33
C ASN A 241 -3.83 2.59 6.08
N THR A 242 -2.65 1.98 5.92
CA THR A 242 -2.31 0.67 6.47
C THR A 242 -1.23 0.74 7.56
N ALA A 243 -0.86 1.94 8.02
CA ALA A 243 0.23 2.19 8.97
C ALA A 243 -0.13 1.82 10.42
N CYS A 244 -0.47 0.56 10.67
CA CYS A 244 -0.66 0.04 12.02
C CYS A 244 0.70 -0.18 12.69
N VAL A 245 1.08 0.70 13.61
CA VAL A 245 2.35 0.63 14.34
C VAL A 245 2.08 0.69 15.84
N PRO A 246 2.55 -0.31 16.61
CA PRO A 246 3.23 -1.53 16.17
C PRO A 246 2.30 -2.51 15.45
N ARG A 247 2.83 -3.25 14.46
CA ARG A 247 2.10 -4.29 13.74
C ARG A 247 2.29 -5.70 14.34
N HIS A 248 3.25 -5.86 15.23
CA HIS A 248 3.39 -7.01 16.11
C HIS A 248 2.77 -6.67 17.45
N GLY A 249 1.89 -7.52 17.94
CA GLY A 249 1.18 -7.34 19.20
C GLY A 249 1.09 -8.62 20.02
N VAL A 250 0.44 -8.52 21.14
CA VAL A 250 0.03 -9.66 21.97
C VAL A 250 -1.42 -9.44 22.39
N ASP A 251 -2.18 -10.53 22.50
CA ASP A 251 -3.53 -10.44 23.02
C ASP A 251 -3.56 -10.52 24.56
N HIS A 252 -4.75 -10.50 25.12
CA HIS A 252 -4.96 -10.56 26.57
C HIS A 252 -4.52 -11.88 27.21
N LEU A 253 -4.28 -12.93 26.41
CA LEU A 253 -3.75 -14.22 26.85
C LEU A 253 -2.23 -14.34 26.62
N GLY A 254 -1.56 -13.28 26.16
CA GLY A 254 -0.13 -13.27 25.83
C GLY A 254 0.22 -13.95 24.51
N ARG A 255 -0.76 -14.27 23.66
CA ARG A 255 -0.50 -14.86 22.34
C ARG A 255 -0.01 -13.79 21.36
N ALA A 256 1.06 -14.10 20.62
CA ALA A 256 1.61 -13.20 19.63
C ALA A 256 0.63 -12.97 18.45
N LEU A 257 0.53 -11.72 18.04
CA LEU A 257 -0.36 -11.26 16.96
C LEU A 257 0.44 -10.59 15.84
N ARG A 258 -0.10 -10.69 14.64
CA ARG A 258 0.37 -9.97 13.43
C ARG A 258 -0.77 -9.19 12.79
N HIS A 259 -0.51 -7.94 12.48
CA HIS A 259 -1.46 -7.08 11.76
C HIS A 259 -1.21 -7.12 10.26
N LEU A 260 -2.28 -7.27 9.50
CA LEU A 260 -2.34 -7.05 8.05
C LEU A 260 -3.64 -6.32 7.72
N SER A 261 -3.57 -5.35 6.81
CA SER A 261 -4.77 -4.88 6.14
C SER A 261 -5.12 -5.86 5.02
N TRP A 262 -6.41 -6.03 4.75
CA TRP A 262 -6.92 -7.01 3.81
C TRP A 262 -7.86 -6.37 2.82
N VAL A 263 -7.66 -6.63 1.53
CA VAL A 263 -8.53 -6.13 0.46
C VAL A 263 -8.93 -7.29 -0.44
N GLU A 264 -10.21 -7.34 -0.77
CA GLU A 264 -10.74 -8.23 -1.78
C GLU A 264 -11.33 -7.39 -2.92
N LEU A 265 -10.92 -7.69 -4.14
CA LEU A 265 -11.40 -7.00 -5.33
C LEU A 265 -11.64 -7.97 -6.47
N THR A 266 -12.64 -7.67 -7.31
CA THR A 266 -12.91 -8.48 -8.50
C THR A 266 -11.83 -8.28 -9.55
N SER A 267 -11.79 -9.16 -10.53
CA SER A 267 -10.91 -9.01 -11.70
C SER A 267 -11.20 -7.76 -12.54
N SER A 268 -12.39 -7.16 -12.38
CA SER A 268 -12.76 -5.87 -12.99
C SER A 268 -12.38 -4.65 -12.12
N GLY A 269 -11.85 -4.88 -10.92
CA GLY A 269 -11.40 -3.82 -10.01
C GLY A 269 -12.45 -3.33 -9.02
N GLU A 270 -13.63 -3.95 -8.94
CA GLU A 270 -14.60 -3.61 -7.89
C GLU A 270 -14.09 -4.09 -6.53
N VAL A 271 -13.93 -3.17 -5.58
CA VAL A 271 -13.50 -3.51 -4.22
C VAL A 271 -14.70 -4.08 -3.44
N ARG A 272 -14.59 -5.34 -3.04
CA ARG A 272 -15.63 -6.08 -2.32
C ARG A 272 -15.48 -5.98 -0.80
N ARG A 273 -14.24 -5.96 -0.32
CA ARG A 273 -13.93 -5.93 1.11
C ARG A 273 -12.67 -5.12 1.38
N VAL A 274 -12.71 -4.36 2.45
CA VAL A 274 -11.54 -3.71 3.07
C VAL A 274 -11.63 -3.91 4.57
N ALA A 275 -10.57 -4.40 5.20
CA ALA A 275 -10.53 -4.62 6.64
C ALA A 275 -9.10 -4.46 7.19
N HIS A 276 -9.01 -4.11 8.46
CA HIS A 276 -7.80 -4.32 9.27
C HIS A 276 -7.96 -5.59 10.08
N ARG A 277 -6.94 -6.44 10.07
CA ARG A 277 -7.00 -7.78 10.67
C ARG A 277 -5.81 -8.05 11.56
N TRP A 278 -6.07 -8.70 12.70
CA TRP A 278 -5.05 -9.26 13.56
C TRP A 278 -5.17 -10.78 13.56
N TYR A 279 -4.07 -11.42 13.26
CA TYR A 279 -3.98 -12.87 13.19
C TYR A 279 -3.08 -13.41 14.28
N GLY A 280 -3.44 -14.59 14.82
CA GLY A 280 -2.51 -15.45 15.56
C GLY A 280 -1.43 -16.00 14.62
N LEU A 281 -0.32 -16.47 15.19
CA LEU A 281 0.77 -17.06 14.38
C LEU A 281 0.35 -18.37 13.68
N ASP A 282 -0.73 -19.00 14.13
CA ASP A 282 -1.35 -20.17 13.52
C ASP A 282 -2.28 -19.84 12.33
N GLY A 283 -2.38 -18.56 11.95
CA GLY A 283 -3.25 -18.09 10.88
C GLY A 283 -4.70 -17.83 11.30
N SER A 284 -5.07 -18.06 12.57
CA SER A 284 -6.41 -17.75 13.06
C SER A 284 -6.68 -16.25 13.03
N LEU A 285 -7.82 -15.84 12.46
CA LEU A 285 -8.30 -14.46 12.52
C LEU A 285 -8.87 -14.19 13.91
N LEU A 286 -8.23 -13.31 14.68
CA LEU A 286 -8.62 -13.00 16.06
C LEU A 286 -9.40 -11.69 16.17
N TYR A 287 -9.03 -10.68 15.40
CA TYR A 287 -9.74 -9.39 15.34
C TYR A 287 -9.85 -8.92 13.90
N GLU A 288 -11.03 -8.39 13.57
CA GLU A 288 -11.28 -7.74 12.30
C GLU A 288 -12.02 -6.43 12.52
N GLN A 289 -11.49 -5.36 11.98
CA GLN A 289 -12.18 -4.11 11.78
C GLN A 289 -12.60 -4.02 10.30
N LEU A 290 -13.87 -4.29 10.02
CA LEU A 290 -14.41 -4.16 8.68
C LEU A 290 -14.59 -2.67 8.34
N LEU A 291 -13.95 -2.21 7.27
CA LEU A 291 -13.97 -0.83 6.79
C LEU A 291 -14.92 -0.68 5.60
N TRP A 292 -15.01 -1.73 4.76
CA TRP A 292 -15.90 -1.79 3.61
C TRP A 292 -16.31 -3.25 3.29
N PRO A 293 -17.59 -3.52 2.91
CA PRO A 293 -18.70 -2.57 2.96
C PRO A 293 -18.93 -2.11 4.41
N GLN A 294 -19.40 -0.89 4.58
CA GLN A 294 -19.71 -0.41 5.93
C GLN A 294 -20.76 -1.34 6.56
N PRO A 295 -20.60 -1.76 7.82
CA PRO A 295 -21.64 -2.49 8.51
C PRO A 295 -22.95 -1.69 8.41
N ARG A 296 -24.05 -2.36 8.10
CA ARG A 296 -25.36 -1.68 8.18
C ARG A 296 -25.59 -1.35 9.66
N PRO A 297 -26.07 -0.12 9.95
CA PRO A 297 -26.36 0.29 11.33
C PRO A 297 -27.40 -0.60 11.99
#